data_2bb4c34820bbaa4d22814ec53a3b3187
#
_entry.id   2bb4c34820bbaa4d22814ec53a3b3187
#
_cell.length_a   1.000
_cell.length_b   1.000
_cell.length_c   1.000
_cell.angle_alpha   90.00
_cell.angle_beta   90.00
_cell.angle_gamma   90.00
#
_symmetry.space_group_name_H-M   'P 1'
#
loop_
_entity.id
_entity.type
_entity.pdbx_description
1 polymer ?
#
loop_
_entity_poly.entity_id
_entity_poly.type
_entity_poly.pdbx_seq_one_letter_code
_entity_poly.pdbx_strand_id
1 'polypeptide(L)'
;ESWLVEPQQLDKAGLMWRPGVKVGVKPSSWSHRNEWFGPVLAIIEAPDFDTAITWQNQTDFGLTAGIQSLDEKECEEWINRIQAGNLYVNRGITGAIVNRQPFGGWKRSAVGPNAKAGGLNYVNTLRNWPRVTNLEAAIYGVNTWWAKVGSQAIDRSGLVVEKNFQRYRHYLAPVVVVVDESTTQAEKSLIHHIAETTGAKVIFTTDLSDVSESYSRVRWLASSKPPIYSEMQKGISVDHRPIAQRGDIEAARWLIEQSVAITYHRYGNPNGGPKPICTGLSK
;
A
#
# COMPACT_ATOMS: atom_id res chain seq x y z
N GLU A 1 25.82 -17.38 1.27
CA GLU A 1 24.53 -18.07 1.27
C GLU A 1 24.76 -19.58 1.12
N SER A 2 24.12 -20.38 1.96
CA SER A 2 24.18 -21.85 1.90
C SER A 2 22.80 -22.44 2.17
N TRP A 3 22.57 -23.67 1.72
CA TRP A 3 21.38 -24.41 2.06
C TRP A 3 21.53 -25.04 3.47
N LEU A 4 20.61 -24.69 4.37
CA LEU A 4 20.41 -25.44 5.63
C LEU A 4 19.60 -26.72 5.36
N VAL A 5 18.59 -26.59 4.50
CA VAL A 5 17.84 -27.70 3.93
C VAL A 5 17.81 -27.51 2.43
N GLU A 6 18.42 -28.45 1.69
CA GLU A 6 18.46 -28.38 0.24
C GLU A 6 17.10 -28.82 -0.35
N PRO A 7 16.50 -28.04 -1.29
CA PRO A 7 15.28 -28.44 -1.96
C PRO A 7 15.58 -29.69 -2.82
N GLN A 8 14.65 -30.63 -2.84
CA GLN A 8 14.82 -31.86 -3.59
C GLN A 8 13.55 -32.17 -4.38
N GLN A 9 13.73 -32.53 -5.65
CA GLN A 9 12.66 -33.08 -6.46
C GLN A 9 12.33 -34.50 -5.99
N LEU A 10 11.04 -34.77 -5.71
CA LEU A 10 10.58 -36.01 -5.14
C LEU A 10 9.92 -36.94 -6.18
N ASP A 11 9.55 -36.41 -7.34
CA ASP A 11 8.91 -37.14 -8.43
C ASP A 11 9.58 -36.87 -9.77
N LYS A 12 9.39 -37.78 -10.74
CA LYS A 12 9.98 -37.67 -12.07
C LYS A 12 9.34 -36.53 -12.91
N ALA A 13 8.11 -36.13 -12.58
CA ALA A 13 7.41 -35.08 -13.30
C ALA A 13 7.80 -33.66 -12.86
N GLY A 14 8.56 -33.52 -11.77
CA GLY A 14 8.97 -32.22 -11.24
C GLY A 14 7.85 -31.44 -10.55
N LEU A 15 6.76 -32.12 -10.17
CA LEU A 15 5.59 -31.50 -9.54
C LEU A 15 5.66 -31.52 -8.01
N MET A 16 6.45 -32.42 -7.44
CA MET A 16 6.62 -32.54 -5.99
C MET A 16 8.06 -32.20 -5.58
N TRP A 17 8.17 -31.24 -4.67
CA TRP A 17 9.47 -30.79 -4.16
C TRP A 17 9.48 -30.78 -2.63
N ARG A 18 10.56 -31.23 -2.05
CA ARG A 18 10.85 -30.99 -0.63
C ARG A 18 11.20 -29.49 -0.47
N PRO A 19 10.62 -28.80 0.54
CA PRO A 19 10.97 -27.41 0.81
C PRO A 19 12.46 -27.21 1.08
N GLY A 20 12.99 -26.04 0.67
CA GLY A 20 14.36 -25.62 0.93
C GLY A 20 14.43 -24.50 1.97
N VAL A 21 15.52 -24.49 2.76
CA VAL A 21 15.82 -23.39 3.68
C VAL A 21 17.23 -22.89 3.39
N LYS A 22 17.34 -21.62 3.06
CA LYS A 22 18.60 -20.94 2.74
C LYS A 22 18.97 -19.97 3.86
N VAL A 23 20.19 -20.02 4.34
CA VAL A 23 20.73 -19.19 5.43
C VAL A 23 21.88 -18.33 4.97
N GLY A 24 22.22 -17.30 5.76
CA GLY A 24 23.30 -16.38 5.44
C GLY A 24 23.04 -15.57 4.17
N VAL A 25 21.77 -15.36 3.83
CA VAL A 25 21.35 -14.52 2.71
C VAL A 25 21.78 -13.08 2.99
N LYS A 26 22.37 -12.44 2.00
CA LYS A 26 22.88 -11.06 2.15
C LYS A 26 21.89 -10.03 1.65
N PRO A 27 21.83 -8.84 2.27
CA PRO A 27 21.06 -7.73 1.74
C PRO A 27 21.43 -7.45 0.30
N SER A 28 20.46 -7.11 -0.53
CA SER A 28 20.60 -6.83 -1.96
C SER A 28 21.03 -8.02 -2.83
N SER A 29 21.21 -9.21 -2.26
CA SER A 29 21.47 -10.44 -3.04
C SER A 29 20.26 -10.82 -3.92
N TRP A 30 20.46 -11.73 -4.85
CA TRP A 30 19.39 -12.25 -5.67
C TRP A 30 18.28 -12.88 -4.80
N SER A 31 18.63 -13.68 -3.82
CA SER A 31 17.68 -14.33 -2.88
C SER A 31 16.87 -13.35 -2.04
N HIS A 32 17.44 -12.15 -1.77
CA HIS A 32 16.71 -11.06 -1.09
C HIS A 32 15.76 -10.32 -2.02
N ARG A 33 16.16 -10.07 -3.27
CA ARG A 33 15.45 -9.20 -4.20
C ARG A 33 14.39 -9.90 -5.03
N ASN A 34 14.48 -11.23 -5.17
CA ASN A 34 13.61 -11.97 -6.06
C ASN A 34 12.74 -12.98 -5.30
N GLU A 35 11.51 -13.13 -5.76
CA GLU A 35 10.59 -14.15 -5.27
C GLU A 35 10.92 -15.48 -5.94
N TRP A 36 11.08 -16.53 -5.15
CA TRP A 36 11.40 -17.89 -5.67
C TRP A 36 10.21 -18.57 -6.35
N PHE A 37 9.01 -18.15 -6.06
CA PHE A 37 7.76 -18.77 -6.52
C PHE A 37 7.69 -20.28 -6.28
N GLY A 38 8.22 -20.74 -5.15
CA GLY A 38 8.33 -22.12 -4.76
C GLY A 38 8.54 -22.29 -3.26
N PRO A 39 8.63 -23.54 -2.75
CA PRO A 39 8.72 -23.82 -1.33
C PRO A 39 10.15 -23.55 -0.80
N VAL A 40 10.63 -22.35 -0.89
CA VAL A 40 11.96 -21.91 -0.44
C VAL A 40 11.83 -20.80 0.58
N LEU A 41 12.45 -20.99 1.75
CA LEU A 41 12.61 -19.97 2.77
C LEU A 41 14.04 -19.42 2.73
N ALA A 42 14.18 -18.10 2.58
CA ALA A 42 15.46 -17.39 2.68
C ALA A 42 15.53 -16.63 4.01
N ILE A 43 16.59 -16.85 4.78
CA ILE A 43 16.80 -16.24 6.11
C ILE A 43 17.93 -15.23 6.03
N ILE A 44 17.63 -13.99 6.45
CA ILE A 44 18.56 -12.88 6.58
C ILE A 44 18.63 -12.52 8.06
N GLU A 45 19.81 -12.53 8.63
CA GLU A 45 20.05 -12.06 10.00
C GLU A 45 20.39 -10.57 9.97
N ALA A 46 19.55 -9.74 10.60
CA ALA A 46 19.78 -8.33 10.77
C ALA A 46 20.41 -8.05 12.16
N PRO A 47 21.33 -7.09 12.26
CA PRO A 47 22.01 -6.79 13.54
C PRO A 47 21.07 -6.12 14.55
N ASP A 48 20.03 -5.45 14.08
CA ASP A 48 19.05 -4.72 14.88
C ASP A 48 17.71 -4.59 14.15
N PHE A 49 16.71 -4.10 14.86
CA PHE A 49 15.35 -3.95 14.36
C PHE A 49 15.22 -2.91 13.24
N ASP A 50 15.92 -1.79 13.36
CA ASP A 50 15.93 -0.74 12.34
C ASP A 50 16.49 -1.24 11.01
N THR A 51 17.58 -1.98 11.08
CA THR A 51 18.21 -2.61 9.92
C THR A 51 17.27 -3.66 9.30
N ALA A 52 16.58 -4.46 10.12
CA ALA A 52 15.62 -5.44 9.62
C ALA A 52 14.47 -4.78 8.83
N ILE A 53 13.89 -3.70 9.36
CA ILE A 53 12.86 -2.90 8.66
C ILE A 53 13.41 -2.32 7.35
N THR A 54 14.62 -1.76 7.40
CA THR A 54 15.27 -1.17 6.22
C THR A 54 15.45 -2.20 5.12
N TRP A 55 15.98 -3.38 5.45
CA TRP A 55 16.19 -4.45 4.47
C TRP A 55 14.86 -5.01 3.95
N GLN A 56 13.87 -5.20 4.81
CA GLN A 56 12.54 -5.63 4.39
C GLN A 56 11.90 -4.65 3.38
N ASN A 57 12.18 -3.36 3.53
CA ASN A 57 11.67 -2.33 2.61
C ASN A 57 12.47 -2.18 1.31
N GLN A 58 13.66 -2.75 1.20
CA GLN A 58 14.53 -2.61 0.02
C GLN A 58 14.03 -3.36 -1.23
N THR A 59 13.08 -4.29 -1.10
CA THR A 59 12.52 -4.99 -2.26
C THR A 59 11.62 -4.09 -3.08
N ASP A 60 11.56 -4.35 -4.40
CA ASP A 60 10.67 -3.64 -5.33
C ASP A 60 9.21 -4.04 -5.16
N PHE A 61 8.93 -5.05 -4.36
CA PHE A 61 7.61 -5.61 -4.12
C PHE A 61 7.12 -5.28 -2.71
N GLY A 62 5.80 -5.22 -2.52
CA GLY A 62 5.20 -4.92 -1.25
C GLY A 62 3.77 -5.46 -1.17
N LEU A 63 3.58 -6.77 -1.41
CA LEU A 63 2.26 -7.38 -1.34
C LEU A 63 1.88 -7.67 0.12
N THR A 64 2.64 -8.53 0.78
CA THR A 64 2.43 -8.92 2.17
C THR A 64 3.70 -8.77 2.98
N ALA A 65 3.55 -8.44 4.25
CA ALA A 65 4.63 -8.44 5.23
C ALA A 65 4.11 -8.90 6.60
N GLY A 66 4.95 -9.49 7.43
CA GLY A 66 4.58 -9.97 8.75
C GLY A 66 5.63 -9.69 9.81
N ILE A 67 5.16 -9.54 11.04
CA ILE A 67 6.01 -9.49 12.25
C ILE A 67 5.48 -10.48 13.28
N GLN A 68 6.40 -11.13 13.96
CA GLN A 68 6.15 -11.96 15.13
C GLN A 68 6.88 -11.34 16.31
N SER A 69 6.15 -10.63 17.19
CA SER A 69 6.70 -9.98 18.37
C SER A 69 5.65 -9.93 19.48
N LEU A 70 6.11 -10.02 20.72
CA LEU A 70 5.30 -9.80 21.93
C LEU A 70 5.41 -8.35 22.45
N ASP A 71 6.32 -7.56 21.90
CA ASP A 71 6.47 -6.14 22.22
C ASP A 71 5.52 -5.30 21.36
N GLU A 72 4.55 -4.67 22.02
CA GLU A 72 3.56 -3.82 21.35
C GLU A 72 4.20 -2.62 20.65
N LYS A 73 5.28 -2.06 21.20
CA LYS A 73 5.99 -0.90 20.62
C LYS A 73 6.73 -1.29 19.35
N GLU A 74 7.40 -2.45 19.35
CA GLU A 74 7.99 -3.02 18.14
C GLU A 74 6.94 -3.24 17.05
N CYS A 75 5.80 -3.83 17.41
CA CYS A 75 4.71 -4.03 16.46
C CYS A 75 4.18 -2.72 15.89
N GLU A 76 3.97 -1.71 16.72
CA GLU A 76 3.47 -0.39 16.30
C GLU A 76 4.49 0.31 15.39
N GLU A 77 5.75 0.32 15.76
CA GLU A 77 6.83 0.90 14.96
C GLU A 77 6.93 0.21 13.59
N TRP A 78 6.94 -1.12 13.58
CA TRP A 78 6.97 -1.91 12.35
C TRP A 78 5.78 -1.61 11.45
N ILE A 79 4.55 -1.61 11.98
CA ILE A 79 3.32 -1.28 11.25
C ILE A 79 3.42 0.09 10.57
N ASN A 80 4.05 1.06 11.23
CA ASN A 80 4.16 2.43 10.71
C ASN A 80 5.26 2.61 9.66
N ARG A 81 6.25 1.74 9.64
CA ARG A 81 7.44 1.87 8.77
C ARG A 81 7.46 0.92 7.58
N ILE A 82 6.75 -0.21 7.65
CA ILE A 82 6.78 -1.22 6.59
C ILE A 82 6.02 -0.77 5.34
N GLN A 83 6.65 -1.02 4.19
CA GLN A 83 6.18 -0.62 2.86
C GLN A 83 5.52 -1.78 2.12
N ALA A 84 4.43 -2.30 2.67
CA ALA A 84 3.62 -3.33 2.04
C ALA A 84 2.12 -3.02 2.18
N GLY A 85 1.33 -3.55 1.27
CA GLY A 85 -0.11 -3.33 1.24
C GLY A 85 -0.85 -4.10 2.34
N ASN A 86 -0.41 -5.30 2.68
CA ASN A 86 -1.06 -6.15 3.68
C ASN A 86 -0.07 -6.50 4.77
N LEU A 87 -0.34 -6.05 5.98
CA LEU A 87 0.48 -6.26 7.17
C LEU A 87 -0.17 -7.29 8.09
N TYR A 88 0.62 -8.20 8.61
CA TYR A 88 0.17 -9.26 9.50
C TYR A 88 1.02 -9.29 10.76
N VAL A 89 0.36 -9.20 11.93
CA VAL A 89 1.03 -9.22 13.24
C VAL A 89 0.63 -10.47 13.98
N ASN A 90 1.62 -11.28 14.40
CA ASN A 90 1.47 -12.49 15.16
C ASN A 90 0.58 -13.55 14.48
N ARG A 91 0.64 -13.62 13.15
CA ARG A 91 -0.06 -14.61 12.33
C ARG A 91 0.69 -14.89 11.03
N GLY A 92 0.27 -15.92 10.29
CA GLY A 92 0.78 -16.17 8.94
C GLY A 92 0.43 -15.06 7.97
N ILE A 93 1.27 -14.82 6.99
CA ILE A 93 1.13 -13.75 5.98
C ILE A 93 0.29 -14.14 4.77
N THR A 94 -0.35 -15.29 4.80
CA THR A 94 -1.20 -15.84 3.74
C THR A 94 -2.68 -15.82 4.15
N GLY A 95 -3.59 -15.94 3.19
CA GLY A 95 -5.00 -16.15 3.46
C GLY A 95 -5.77 -14.87 3.82
N ALA A 96 -5.85 -13.92 2.88
CA ALA A 96 -6.77 -12.79 3.02
C ALA A 96 -8.23 -13.25 2.91
N ILE A 97 -9.08 -12.73 3.78
CA ILE A 97 -10.52 -13.03 3.82
C ILE A 97 -11.30 -11.75 3.49
N VAL A 98 -12.29 -11.85 2.61
CA VAL A 98 -13.17 -10.74 2.24
C VAL A 98 -13.81 -10.12 3.50
N ASN A 99 -13.88 -8.80 3.54
CA ASN A 99 -14.33 -7.98 4.68
C ASN A 99 -13.46 -8.04 5.95
N ARG A 100 -12.37 -8.82 5.96
CA ARG A 100 -11.38 -8.80 7.03
C ARG A 100 -10.10 -8.14 6.56
N GLN A 101 -9.48 -8.69 5.52
CA GLN A 101 -8.22 -8.17 4.97
C GLN A 101 -8.44 -7.76 3.50
N PRO A 102 -8.90 -6.54 3.22
CA PRO A 102 -8.89 -6.03 1.85
C PRO A 102 -7.50 -6.19 1.24
N PHE A 103 -7.43 -6.85 0.07
CA PHE A 103 -6.16 -7.37 -0.45
C PHE A 103 -5.67 -6.59 -1.67
N GLY A 104 -4.41 -6.16 -1.61
CA GLY A 104 -3.73 -5.45 -2.69
C GLY A 104 -2.37 -4.93 -2.21
N GLY A 105 -1.38 -4.93 -3.10
CA GLY A 105 0.00 -4.58 -2.79
C GLY A 105 0.34 -3.11 -2.94
N TRP A 106 1.58 -2.80 -2.59
CA TRP A 106 2.27 -1.55 -2.86
C TRP A 106 3.40 -1.79 -3.85
N LYS A 107 4.09 -0.73 -4.26
CA LYS A 107 5.22 -0.79 -5.20
C LYS A 107 4.83 -1.58 -6.47
N ARG A 108 5.70 -2.47 -6.97
CA ARG A 108 5.44 -3.33 -8.13
C ARG A 108 4.43 -4.46 -7.88
N SER A 109 3.99 -4.64 -6.64
CA SER A 109 2.89 -5.56 -6.31
C SER A 109 1.51 -4.93 -6.47
N ALA A 110 1.40 -3.78 -7.10
CA ALA A 110 0.16 -3.10 -7.40
C ALA A 110 0.09 -2.70 -8.86
N VAL A 111 -1.12 -2.73 -9.44
CA VAL A 111 -1.41 -2.27 -10.81
C VAL A 111 -2.61 -1.33 -10.77
N GLY A 112 -2.53 -0.24 -11.55
CA GLY A 112 -3.63 0.72 -11.69
C GLY A 112 -3.87 1.57 -10.45
N PRO A 113 -5.13 1.78 -10.04
CA PRO A 113 -5.51 2.78 -9.04
C PRO A 113 -5.17 2.43 -7.59
N ASN A 114 -4.53 1.29 -7.34
CA ASN A 114 -4.10 0.80 -6.02
C ASN A 114 -5.22 0.59 -4.99
N ALA A 115 -6.49 0.48 -5.41
CA ALA A 115 -7.58 0.13 -4.52
C ALA A 115 -7.54 -1.37 -4.19
N LYS A 116 -7.77 -1.69 -2.94
CA LYS A 116 -7.73 -3.07 -2.44
C LYS A 116 -9.00 -3.83 -2.78
N ALA A 117 -8.88 -5.03 -3.32
CA ALA A 117 -10.00 -5.94 -3.53
C ALA A 117 -10.73 -6.21 -2.19
N GLY A 118 -12.03 -6.02 -2.16
CA GLY A 118 -12.85 -6.08 -0.94
C GLY A 118 -12.72 -4.85 -0.02
N GLY A 119 -11.97 -3.84 -0.42
CA GLY A 119 -11.81 -2.57 0.31
C GLY A 119 -12.92 -1.57 0.03
N LEU A 120 -12.95 -0.52 0.86
CA LEU A 120 -13.98 0.53 0.84
C LEU A 120 -14.10 1.26 -0.49
N ASN A 121 -13.00 1.39 -1.20
CA ASN A 121 -12.90 2.20 -2.41
C ASN A 121 -12.90 1.36 -3.69
N TYR A 122 -12.91 0.03 -3.61
CA TYR A 122 -12.73 -0.83 -4.78
C TYR A 122 -13.80 -0.60 -5.85
N VAL A 123 -15.08 -0.60 -5.47
CA VAL A 123 -16.20 -0.39 -6.40
C VAL A 123 -16.16 1.00 -7.06
N ASN A 124 -15.63 1.99 -6.36
CA ASN A 124 -15.50 3.35 -6.88
C ASN A 124 -14.49 3.45 -8.03
N THR A 125 -13.53 2.53 -8.10
CA THR A 125 -12.56 2.48 -9.20
C THR A 125 -13.15 1.97 -10.52
N LEU A 126 -14.26 1.26 -10.45
CA LEU A 126 -14.97 0.68 -11.59
C LEU A 126 -16.01 1.63 -12.20
N ARG A 127 -16.16 2.83 -11.63
CA ARG A 127 -17.15 3.82 -12.07
C ARG A 127 -16.48 5.05 -12.67
N ASN A 128 -17.16 5.65 -13.64
CA ASN A 128 -16.83 6.98 -14.12
C ASN A 128 -17.50 8.03 -13.20
N TRP A 129 -16.77 9.06 -12.88
CA TRP A 129 -17.23 10.14 -12.03
C TRP A 129 -17.23 11.45 -12.83
N PRO A 130 -18.29 12.28 -12.72
CA PRO A 130 -18.32 13.58 -13.36
C PRO A 130 -17.11 14.44 -12.95
N ARG A 131 -16.60 15.22 -13.87
CA ARG A 131 -15.55 16.21 -13.63
C ARG A 131 -16.04 17.28 -12.65
N VAL A 132 -15.15 17.78 -11.80
CA VAL A 132 -15.50 18.84 -10.84
C VAL A 132 -15.91 20.13 -11.54
N THR A 133 -17.07 20.65 -11.13
CA THR A 133 -17.63 21.93 -11.56
C THR A 133 -18.08 22.77 -10.37
N ASN A 134 -18.50 22.14 -9.28
CA ASN A 134 -18.83 22.81 -8.02
C ASN A 134 -17.72 22.53 -7.00
N LEU A 135 -16.79 23.46 -6.88
CA LEU A 135 -15.62 23.32 -6.00
C LEU A 135 -16.00 23.26 -4.53
N GLU A 136 -16.97 24.06 -4.07
CA GLU A 136 -17.40 24.09 -2.67
C GLU A 136 -17.97 22.74 -2.21
N ALA A 137 -18.85 22.14 -3.00
CA ALA A 137 -19.40 20.82 -2.72
C ALA A 137 -18.32 19.72 -2.73
N ALA A 138 -17.33 19.82 -3.61
CA ALA A 138 -16.21 18.88 -3.65
C ALA A 138 -15.32 19.01 -2.41
N ILE A 139 -14.97 20.21 -1.99
CA ILE A 139 -14.23 20.52 -0.76
C ILE A 139 -14.95 19.97 0.48
N TYR A 140 -16.25 20.22 0.58
CA TYR A 140 -17.06 19.67 1.67
C TYR A 140 -16.98 18.13 1.71
N GLY A 141 -17.03 17.48 0.54
CA GLY A 141 -16.87 16.04 0.42
C GLY A 141 -15.51 15.53 0.90
N VAL A 142 -14.41 16.24 0.53
CA VAL A 142 -13.04 15.94 1.00
C VAL A 142 -12.97 16.00 2.53
N ASN A 143 -13.39 17.13 3.10
CA ASN A 143 -13.29 17.39 4.54
C ASN A 143 -14.12 16.38 5.36
N THR A 144 -15.33 16.09 4.90
CA THR A 144 -16.22 15.12 5.56
C THR A 144 -15.63 13.71 5.52
N TRP A 145 -15.11 13.29 4.35
CA TRP A 145 -14.49 11.98 4.19
C TRP A 145 -13.21 11.86 5.01
N TRP A 146 -12.36 12.90 4.99
CA TRP A 146 -11.12 12.91 5.75
C TRP A 146 -11.37 12.74 7.25
N ALA A 147 -12.28 13.53 7.80
CA ALA A 147 -12.62 13.47 9.23
C ALA A 147 -13.18 12.10 9.67
N LYS A 148 -13.96 11.43 8.81
CA LYS A 148 -14.69 10.20 9.17
C LYS A 148 -14.00 8.90 8.74
N VAL A 149 -13.19 8.95 7.68
CA VAL A 149 -12.65 7.76 7.00
C VAL A 149 -11.16 7.90 6.73
N GLY A 150 -10.76 8.93 6.00
CA GLY A 150 -9.41 9.03 5.45
C GLY A 150 -8.30 9.10 6.51
N SER A 151 -8.54 9.82 7.60
CA SER A 151 -7.61 9.94 8.74
C SER A 151 -7.70 8.79 9.75
N GLN A 152 -8.58 7.82 9.54
CA GLN A 152 -8.86 6.75 10.50
C GLN A 152 -8.31 5.39 10.07
N ALA A 153 -8.02 4.54 11.04
CA ALA A 153 -7.87 3.10 10.84
C ALA A 153 -9.20 2.42 11.22
N ILE A 154 -9.86 1.80 10.25
CA ILE A 154 -11.23 1.30 10.41
C ILE A 154 -11.23 -0.22 10.42
N ASP A 155 -11.68 -0.84 11.50
CA ASP A 155 -11.96 -2.27 11.60
C ASP A 155 -13.45 -2.55 11.38
N ARG A 156 -13.77 -3.19 10.26
CA ARG A 156 -15.13 -3.59 9.90
C ARG A 156 -15.47 -5.01 10.30
N SER A 157 -14.48 -5.80 10.71
CA SER A 157 -14.69 -7.21 11.03
C SER A 157 -15.43 -7.39 12.37
N GLY A 158 -15.22 -6.47 13.31
CA GLY A 158 -15.83 -6.52 14.65
C GLY A 158 -15.46 -7.77 15.46
N LEU A 159 -14.36 -8.45 15.10
CA LEU A 159 -13.95 -9.69 15.76
C LEU A 159 -13.27 -9.42 17.10
N VAL A 160 -13.49 -10.31 18.07
CA VAL A 160 -12.90 -10.19 19.40
C VAL A 160 -11.44 -10.63 19.41
N VAL A 161 -11.14 -11.70 18.69
CA VAL A 161 -9.84 -12.39 18.73
C VAL A 161 -8.81 -11.85 17.74
N GLU A 162 -9.24 -11.01 16.83
CA GLU A 162 -8.37 -10.34 15.85
C GLU A 162 -8.88 -8.95 15.52
N LYS A 163 -7.99 -8.08 15.05
CA LYS A 163 -8.31 -6.76 14.52
C LYS A 163 -7.86 -6.68 13.06
N ASN A 164 -8.72 -6.13 12.23
CA ASN A 164 -8.52 -6.05 10.79
C ASN A 164 -8.74 -4.62 10.32
N PHE A 165 -7.71 -3.80 10.44
CA PHE A 165 -7.77 -2.40 10.08
C PHE A 165 -7.55 -2.21 8.59
N GLN A 166 -8.35 -1.33 7.99
CA GLN A 166 -8.05 -0.68 6.73
C GLN A 166 -7.77 0.80 7.01
N ARG A 167 -6.66 1.31 6.44
CA ARG A 167 -6.24 2.71 6.58
C ARG A 167 -5.66 3.24 5.29
N TYR A 168 -5.55 4.56 5.21
CA TYR A 168 -4.87 5.25 4.13
C TYR A 168 -3.49 5.71 4.57
N ARG A 169 -2.55 5.73 3.64
CA ARG A 169 -1.18 6.20 3.84
C ARG A 169 -0.78 7.12 2.70
N HIS A 170 0.22 7.95 2.90
CA HIS A 170 0.83 8.70 1.81
C HIS A 170 1.56 7.75 0.87
N TYR A 171 1.64 8.12 -0.40
CA TYR A 171 2.58 7.50 -1.31
C TYR A 171 4.02 7.71 -0.81
N LEU A 172 4.93 6.79 -1.15
CA LEU A 172 6.33 6.83 -0.69
C LEU A 172 7.11 8.01 -1.27
N ALA A 173 6.71 8.48 -2.45
CA ALA A 173 7.25 9.66 -3.11
C ALA A 173 6.06 10.50 -3.64
N PRO A 174 6.27 11.75 -4.06
CA PRO A 174 5.21 12.63 -4.52
C PRO A 174 4.34 12.05 -5.63
N VAL A 175 3.11 12.56 -5.75
CA VAL A 175 2.24 12.40 -6.94
C VAL A 175 2.51 13.56 -7.88
N VAL A 176 2.95 13.26 -9.10
CA VAL A 176 3.15 14.28 -10.12
C VAL A 176 1.83 14.54 -10.87
N VAL A 177 1.47 15.79 -11.00
CA VAL A 177 0.26 16.25 -11.71
C VAL A 177 0.69 16.97 -12.99
N VAL A 178 0.44 16.33 -14.12
CA VAL A 178 0.70 16.94 -15.42
C VAL A 178 -0.52 17.74 -15.87
N VAL A 179 -0.32 19.02 -16.08
CA VAL A 179 -1.36 19.99 -16.40
C VAL A 179 -1.05 20.74 -17.68
N ASP A 180 -2.10 21.27 -18.33
CA ASP A 180 -1.99 22.22 -19.44
C ASP A 180 -3.12 23.27 -19.33
N GLU A 181 -3.35 24.02 -20.42
CA GLU A 181 -4.41 25.04 -20.49
C GLU A 181 -5.83 24.46 -20.34
N SER A 182 -6.03 23.19 -20.64
CA SER A 182 -7.33 22.48 -20.49
C SER A 182 -7.67 22.15 -19.04
N THR A 183 -6.67 22.18 -18.14
CA THR A 183 -6.85 21.91 -16.72
C THR A 183 -7.50 23.11 -16.03
N THR A 184 -8.71 22.94 -15.54
CA THR A 184 -9.50 24.02 -14.96
C THR A 184 -8.96 24.50 -13.61
N GLN A 185 -9.28 25.77 -13.26
CA GLN A 185 -8.93 26.30 -11.95
C GLN A 185 -9.59 25.51 -10.81
N ALA A 186 -10.82 25.03 -11.00
CA ALA A 186 -11.51 24.20 -10.00
C ALA A 186 -10.77 22.90 -9.71
N GLU A 187 -10.20 22.24 -10.74
CA GLU A 187 -9.38 21.05 -10.56
C GLU A 187 -8.10 21.35 -9.78
N LYS A 188 -7.36 22.38 -10.17
CA LYS A 188 -6.13 22.80 -9.48
C LYS A 188 -6.41 23.13 -8.02
N SER A 189 -7.46 23.91 -7.75
CA SER A 189 -7.83 24.29 -6.38
C SER A 189 -8.25 23.09 -5.54
N LEU A 190 -9.00 22.14 -6.10
CA LEU A 190 -9.39 20.92 -5.37
C LEU A 190 -8.17 20.05 -5.04
N ILE A 191 -7.21 19.92 -5.97
CA ILE A 191 -5.96 19.16 -5.72
C ILE A 191 -5.16 19.82 -4.59
N HIS A 192 -4.99 21.14 -4.60
CA HIS A 192 -4.30 21.85 -3.50
C HIS A 192 -5.01 21.63 -2.17
N HIS A 193 -6.33 21.75 -2.13
CA HIS A 193 -7.11 21.50 -0.93
C HIS A 193 -6.96 20.06 -0.40
N ILE A 194 -6.96 19.06 -1.31
CA ILE A 194 -6.71 17.67 -0.93
C ILE A 194 -5.30 17.51 -0.35
N ALA A 195 -4.29 18.08 -1.00
CA ALA A 195 -2.90 18.01 -0.52
C ALA A 195 -2.74 18.61 0.88
N GLU A 196 -3.31 19.80 1.11
CA GLU A 196 -3.31 20.49 2.42
C GLU A 196 -4.06 19.68 3.49
N THR A 197 -5.25 19.17 3.16
CA THR A 197 -6.10 18.43 4.10
C THR A 197 -5.49 17.09 4.49
N THR A 198 -4.92 16.37 3.52
CA THR A 198 -4.45 14.99 3.72
C THR A 198 -2.95 14.89 4.00
N GLY A 199 -2.18 15.93 3.71
CA GLY A 199 -0.71 15.92 3.75
C GLY A 199 -0.07 15.21 2.54
N ALA A 200 -0.83 14.90 1.48
CA ALA A 200 -0.30 14.27 0.28
C ALA A 200 0.70 15.20 -0.42
N LYS A 201 1.86 14.66 -0.78
CA LYS A 201 2.88 15.43 -1.52
C LYS A 201 2.53 15.47 -2.99
N VAL A 202 2.46 16.67 -3.56
CA VAL A 202 2.05 16.90 -4.95
C VAL A 202 3.04 17.83 -5.65
N ILE A 203 3.39 17.48 -6.89
CA ILE A 203 4.24 18.29 -7.77
C ILE A 203 3.45 18.58 -9.04
N PHE A 204 3.24 19.86 -9.36
CA PHE A 204 2.65 20.25 -10.63
C PHE A 204 3.73 20.50 -11.67
N THR A 205 3.51 20.01 -12.87
CA THR A 205 4.39 20.24 -14.03
C THR A 205 3.57 20.29 -15.32
N THR A 206 4.16 20.85 -16.37
CA THR A 206 3.64 20.76 -17.75
C THR A 206 4.29 19.64 -18.54
N ASP A 207 5.49 19.15 -18.11
CA ASP A 207 6.21 18.07 -18.73
C ASP A 207 6.87 17.18 -17.66
N LEU A 208 6.72 15.85 -17.78
CA LEU A 208 7.36 14.88 -16.88
C LEU A 208 8.89 14.92 -16.95
N SER A 209 9.47 15.36 -18.06
CA SER A 209 10.92 15.48 -18.22
C SER A 209 11.54 16.54 -17.30
N ASP A 210 10.75 17.49 -16.80
CA ASP A 210 11.20 18.53 -15.89
C ASP A 210 11.27 18.04 -14.42
N VAL A 211 10.72 16.84 -14.13
CA VAL A 211 10.71 16.29 -12.79
C VAL A 211 11.97 15.50 -12.52
N SER A 212 12.89 16.07 -11.76
CA SER A 212 14.21 15.46 -11.44
C SER A 212 14.15 14.49 -10.25
N GLU A 213 13.16 14.61 -9.38
CA GLU A 213 13.01 13.73 -8.22
C GLU A 213 12.15 12.50 -8.52
N SER A 214 12.33 11.44 -7.71
CA SER A 214 11.49 10.24 -7.83
C SER A 214 10.06 10.52 -7.44
N TYR A 215 9.10 9.90 -8.12
CA TYR A 215 7.67 10.02 -7.85
C TYR A 215 6.98 8.64 -7.86
N SER A 216 5.89 8.54 -7.13
CA SER A 216 5.15 7.26 -6.95
C SER A 216 4.01 7.08 -7.94
N ARG A 217 3.46 8.17 -8.49
CA ARG A 217 2.26 8.16 -9.32
C ARG A 217 2.19 9.40 -10.19
N VAL A 218 1.55 9.27 -11.35
CA VAL A 218 1.21 10.40 -12.22
C VAL A 218 -0.31 10.59 -12.30
N ARG A 219 -0.76 11.82 -12.09
CA ARG A 219 -2.10 12.30 -12.45
C ARG A 219 -1.98 13.11 -13.73
N TRP A 220 -2.49 12.57 -14.84
CA TRP A 220 -2.40 13.21 -16.14
C TRP A 220 -3.70 13.94 -16.44
N LEU A 221 -3.69 15.26 -16.34
CA LEU A 221 -4.85 16.12 -16.58
C LEU A 221 -4.71 16.94 -17.87
N ALA A 222 -3.54 16.89 -18.51
CA ALA A 222 -3.29 17.52 -19.78
C ALA A 222 -4.10 16.85 -20.90
N SER A 223 -4.44 17.63 -21.94
CA SER A 223 -5.19 17.18 -23.11
C SER A 223 -4.40 16.21 -24.01
N SER A 224 -3.06 16.21 -23.90
CA SER A 224 -2.18 15.33 -24.65
C SER A 224 -2.29 13.88 -24.19
N LYS A 225 -1.84 12.96 -25.04
CA LYS A 225 -1.88 11.51 -24.73
C LYS A 225 -0.92 11.15 -23.57
N PRO A 226 -1.41 10.51 -22.50
CA PRO A 226 -0.56 10.13 -21.37
C PRO A 226 0.44 9.01 -21.75
N PRO A 227 1.68 9.03 -21.20
CA PRO A 227 2.72 8.05 -21.44
C PRO A 227 2.53 6.77 -20.60
N ILE A 228 1.36 6.14 -20.67
CA ILE A 228 0.97 5.03 -19.78
C ILE A 228 1.97 3.89 -19.83
N TYR A 229 2.42 3.48 -21.02
CA TYR A 229 3.28 2.31 -21.19
C TYR A 229 4.68 2.53 -20.62
N SER A 230 5.30 3.67 -20.91
CA SER A 230 6.65 3.98 -20.44
C SER A 230 6.72 4.13 -18.91
N GLU A 231 5.70 4.75 -18.31
CA GLU A 231 5.64 4.88 -16.85
C GLU A 231 5.31 3.54 -16.15
N MET A 232 4.47 2.72 -16.75
CA MET A 232 4.17 1.38 -16.23
C MET A 232 5.40 0.47 -16.23
N GLN A 233 6.29 0.59 -17.22
CA GLN A 233 7.59 -0.13 -17.22
C GLN A 233 8.49 0.27 -16.04
N LYS A 234 8.37 1.50 -15.55
CA LYS A 234 9.05 1.99 -14.34
C LYS A 234 8.34 1.57 -13.05
N GLY A 235 7.19 0.89 -13.13
CA GLY A 235 6.35 0.54 -11.99
C GLY A 235 5.47 1.69 -11.50
N ILE A 236 5.29 2.74 -12.30
CA ILE A 236 4.53 3.95 -11.96
C ILE A 236 3.15 3.90 -12.62
N SER A 237 2.10 4.09 -11.83
CA SER A 237 0.73 4.16 -12.35
C SER A 237 0.41 5.56 -12.87
N VAL A 238 -0.20 5.62 -14.05
CA VAL A 238 -0.72 6.87 -14.63
C VAL A 238 -2.24 6.85 -14.56
N ASP A 239 -2.81 7.81 -13.87
CA ASP A 239 -4.26 8.03 -13.80
C ASP A 239 -4.64 9.28 -14.59
N HIS A 240 -5.33 9.09 -15.70
CA HIS A 240 -5.77 10.17 -16.61
C HIS A 240 -7.26 10.47 -16.52
N ARG A 241 -7.96 9.90 -15.51
CA ARG A 241 -9.36 10.21 -15.27
C ARG A 241 -9.50 11.66 -14.79
N PRO A 242 -10.59 12.34 -15.14
CA PRO A 242 -10.84 13.71 -14.67
C PRO A 242 -10.90 13.75 -13.13
N ILE A 243 -10.64 14.93 -12.58
CA ILE A 243 -10.82 15.19 -11.14
C ILE A 243 -12.31 15.10 -10.83
N ALA A 244 -12.65 14.19 -9.92
CA ALA A 244 -14.04 13.86 -9.65
C ALA A 244 -14.77 14.96 -8.87
N GLN A 245 -16.02 15.23 -9.22
CA GLN A 245 -16.93 16.11 -8.48
C GLN A 245 -17.14 15.62 -7.04
N ARG A 246 -17.12 14.32 -6.82
CA ARG A 246 -17.21 13.69 -5.49
C ARG A 246 -15.86 13.83 -4.78
N GLY A 247 -15.74 14.77 -3.86
CA GLY A 247 -14.48 15.03 -3.13
C GLY A 247 -14.00 13.84 -2.29
N ASP A 248 -14.91 13.04 -1.73
CA ASP A 248 -14.59 11.81 -1.01
C ASP A 248 -13.93 10.75 -1.91
N ILE A 249 -14.40 10.63 -3.15
CA ILE A 249 -13.83 9.72 -4.15
C ILE A 249 -12.48 10.24 -4.62
N GLU A 250 -12.39 11.54 -4.89
CA GLU A 250 -11.16 12.13 -5.38
C GLU A 250 -10.05 12.08 -4.31
N ALA A 251 -10.34 12.45 -3.07
CA ALA A 251 -9.36 12.43 -1.98
C ALA A 251 -8.71 11.03 -1.78
N ALA A 252 -9.50 9.96 -1.87
CA ALA A 252 -8.99 8.59 -1.78
C ALA A 252 -7.98 8.23 -2.88
N ARG A 253 -8.01 8.91 -4.04
CA ARG A 253 -7.08 8.67 -5.15
C ARG A 253 -5.67 9.24 -4.92
N TRP A 254 -5.49 10.11 -3.92
CA TRP A 254 -4.22 10.76 -3.57
C TRP A 254 -3.47 10.04 -2.46
N LEU A 255 -4.02 8.93 -1.98
CA LEU A 255 -3.48 8.13 -0.90
C LEU A 255 -3.42 6.66 -1.33
N ILE A 256 -2.62 5.87 -0.60
CA ILE A 256 -2.50 4.43 -0.82
C ILE A 256 -3.14 3.67 0.34
N GLU A 257 -3.92 2.63 0.02
CA GLU A 257 -4.59 1.81 1.01
C GLU A 257 -3.66 0.77 1.63
N GLN A 258 -3.81 0.54 2.94
CA GLN A 258 -3.09 -0.47 3.69
C GLN A 258 -4.04 -1.26 4.59
N SER A 259 -3.90 -2.57 4.59
CA SER A 259 -4.60 -3.46 5.52
C SER A 259 -3.64 -3.95 6.60
N VAL A 260 -4.09 -3.96 7.86
CA VAL A 260 -3.31 -4.46 9.00
C VAL A 260 -4.16 -5.47 9.76
N ALA A 261 -3.73 -6.72 9.78
CA ALA A 261 -4.40 -7.80 10.50
C ALA A 261 -3.56 -8.23 11.70
N ILE A 262 -4.14 -8.15 12.89
CA ILE A 262 -3.47 -8.44 14.15
C ILE A 262 -4.21 -9.56 14.86
N THR A 263 -3.52 -10.61 15.25
CA THR A 263 -4.08 -11.70 16.06
C THR A 263 -3.71 -11.51 17.52
N TYR A 264 -4.72 -11.55 18.40
CA TYR A 264 -4.58 -11.27 19.83
C TYR A 264 -4.85 -12.48 20.71
N HIS A 265 -5.01 -13.64 20.14
CA HIS A 265 -5.23 -14.86 20.91
C HIS A 265 -4.13 -15.86 20.69
N ARG A 266 -3.82 -16.58 21.74
CA ARG A 266 -3.05 -17.81 21.67
C ARG A 266 -4.02 -18.97 21.89
N TYR A 267 -4.09 -19.90 20.96
CA TYR A 267 -4.96 -21.09 21.05
C TYR A 267 -6.48 -20.78 21.16
N GLY A 268 -6.93 -19.72 20.50
CA GLY A 268 -8.37 -19.37 20.46
C GLY A 268 -8.92 -18.71 21.73
N ASN A 269 -8.09 -18.46 22.74
CA ASN A 269 -8.54 -17.81 23.99
C ASN A 269 -8.14 -16.32 23.97
N PRO A 270 -9.11 -15.39 23.88
CA PRO A 270 -8.81 -13.96 23.86
C PRO A 270 -8.37 -13.50 25.26
N ASN A 271 -7.11 -13.14 25.40
CA ASN A 271 -6.64 -12.43 26.58
C ASN A 271 -6.98 -10.96 26.42
N GLY A 272 -7.91 -10.46 27.23
CA GLY A 272 -8.32 -9.06 27.37
C GLY A 272 -8.13 -8.17 26.15
N GLY A 273 -9.18 -7.56 25.65
CA GLY A 273 -9.15 -6.87 24.36
C GLY A 273 -7.99 -5.89 24.23
N PRO A 274 -7.30 -5.89 23.08
CA PRO A 274 -6.12 -5.08 22.86
C PRO A 274 -6.46 -3.60 22.77
N LYS A 275 -5.55 -2.79 23.24
CA LYS A 275 -5.52 -1.38 22.89
C LYS A 275 -5.29 -1.26 21.38
N PRO A 276 -5.95 -0.36 20.66
CA PRO A 276 -5.72 -0.19 19.23
C PRO A 276 -4.28 0.27 18.99
N ILE A 277 -3.47 -0.61 18.40
CA ILE A 277 -2.09 -0.31 18.00
C ILE A 277 -2.05 0.60 16.76
N CYS A 278 -3.16 0.68 16.02
CA CYS A 278 -3.23 1.46 14.78
C CYS A 278 -4.08 2.70 14.97
N THR A 279 -3.47 3.83 15.20
CA THR A 279 -4.06 5.11 14.83
C THR A 279 -3.93 5.29 13.31
N GLY A 280 -4.84 6.02 12.67
CA GLY A 280 -4.77 6.37 11.25
C GLY A 280 -3.45 7.04 10.85
N LEU A 281 -3.47 7.87 9.83
CA LEU A 281 -2.31 8.73 9.54
C LEU A 281 -2.07 9.62 10.78
N SER A 282 -0.95 9.39 11.49
CA SER A 282 -0.48 10.36 12.47
C SER A 282 -0.26 11.70 11.75
N LYS A 283 -0.78 12.77 12.33
CA LYS A 283 -0.61 14.15 11.85
C LYS A 283 0.86 14.51 11.69
#